data_414f9e3102f139954db5b4fe264321be
#
_entry.id   414f9e3102f139954db5b4fe264321be
#
_cell.length_a   1.000
_cell.length_b   1.000
_cell.length_c   1.000
_cell.angle_alpha   90.00
_cell.angle_beta   90.00
_cell.angle_gamma   90.00
#
_symmetry.space_group_name_H-M   'P 1'
#
loop_
_entity.id
_entity.type
_entity.pdbx_description
1 polymer ?
#
loop_
_entity_poly.entity_id
_entity_poly.type
_entity_poly.pdbx_seq_one_letter_code
_entity_poly.pdbx_strand_id
1 'polypeptide(L)'
;MYPFKLLKSIVKSAFRGIGNDPEIKKFSHKFPKTADFIKDRFTPDEKFGLYLTVGLLFSSLFAYLFFSLLRGFFTQDIFILSDLRILNIIRTFREEGLTQSLFFATTLCNKFVIFSGVLLASLFFVVIKRWRYLITLLTSTILGELFILTMKNLVERRRPPLSVALIEESGFSFPSAHAFMAMAFYGLIGYFVFRRVRGKFFRILVILLFSFLILTISFSRLYLGVHWPSDVLASLAAGLAWLSVFITALEIRRKFKSPGRKKLSWRMSQVRFFGLSLLIIWLAFTFLFWKDSARNFQPLSIQNQPNTVKLTRENFSEKLFLNLPRVSETISGKAQEPINIVFLGSKEQLKAAFEQANWLECDRIKTSSLRRMATSLMFKEPYPTAPGIPSLWNSVPNDLAFQKPTASNSIRERNHVHFWKTPFLIDGNEPVWFGTAHFDQTIKESPIFFLPTHTIDPAVDRERDKIKEDLLSTGGVNFLEELQVVEPTLGKNQVGDPFFTDGKAVILEAR
;
A
#
# COMPACT_ATOMS: atom_id res chain seq x y z
N MET A 1 -4.58 -19.48 -24.52
CA MET A 1 -4.41 -19.08 -25.94
C MET A 1 -5.72 -18.67 -26.63
N TYR A 2 -6.83 -19.27 -26.28
CA TYR A 2 -8.18 -19.00 -26.82
C TYR A 2 -8.74 -17.57 -26.52
N PRO A 3 -8.66 -17.04 -25.27
CA PRO A 3 -9.25 -15.73 -24.95
C PRO A 3 -8.60 -14.56 -25.70
N PHE A 4 -7.30 -14.61 -25.96
CA PHE A 4 -6.61 -13.55 -26.69
C PHE A 4 -6.93 -13.53 -28.21
N LYS A 5 -7.14 -14.72 -28.80
CA LYS A 5 -7.62 -14.82 -30.20
C LYS A 5 -9.06 -14.36 -30.30
N LEU A 6 -9.88 -14.69 -29.31
CA LEU A 6 -11.29 -14.27 -29.22
C LEU A 6 -11.38 -12.75 -29.07
N LEU A 7 -10.62 -12.14 -28.13
CA LEU A 7 -10.59 -10.70 -27.93
C LEU A 7 -10.13 -9.96 -29.22
N LYS A 8 -9.07 -10.46 -29.87
CA LYS A 8 -8.61 -9.91 -31.17
C LYS A 8 -9.66 -10.06 -32.27
N SER A 9 -10.41 -11.15 -32.28
CA SER A 9 -11.51 -11.38 -33.23
C SER A 9 -12.68 -10.45 -32.94
N ILE A 10 -13.09 -10.31 -31.67
CA ILE A 10 -14.16 -9.39 -31.23
C ILE A 10 -13.82 -7.94 -31.60
N VAL A 11 -12.61 -7.48 -31.26
CA VAL A 11 -12.14 -6.13 -31.60
C VAL A 11 -12.13 -5.93 -33.11
N LYS A 12 -11.65 -6.90 -33.89
CA LYS A 12 -11.64 -6.81 -35.36
C LYS A 12 -13.06 -6.82 -35.95
N SER A 13 -13.98 -7.59 -35.38
CA SER A 13 -15.39 -7.64 -35.76
C SER A 13 -16.10 -6.34 -35.39
N ALA A 14 -15.87 -5.78 -34.23
CA ALA A 14 -16.39 -4.48 -33.82
C ALA A 14 -15.92 -3.36 -34.75
N PHE A 15 -14.63 -3.30 -35.08
CA PHE A 15 -14.10 -2.31 -36.04
C PHE A 15 -14.67 -2.49 -37.44
N ARG A 16 -14.90 -3.72 -37.91
CA ARG A 16 -15.57 -3.98 -39.20
C ARG A 16 -17.05 -3.59 -39.15
N GLY A 17 -17.75 -3.89 -38.05
CA GLY A 17 -19.15 -3.51 -37.84
C GLY A 17 -19.32 -2.01 -37.83
N ILE A 18 -18.48 -1.30 -37.09
CA ILE A 18 -18.42 0.18 -37.04
C ILE A 18 -18.18 0.76 -38.47
N GLY A 19 -17.22 0.23 -39.21
CA GLY A 19 -16.90 0.72 -40.54
C GLY A 19 -17.98 0.44 -41.63
N ASN A 20 -18.88 -0.51 -41.36
CA ASN A 20 -19.99 -0.87 -42.23
C ASN A 20 -21.34 -0.25 -41.84
N ASP A 21 -21.40 0.42 -40.71
CA ASP A 21 -22.60 1.07 -40.21
C ASP A 21 -23.05 2.17 -41.18
N PRO A 22 -24.34 2.21 -41.56
CA PRO A 22 -24.88 3.18 -42.52
C PRO A 22 -24.69 4.64 -42.06
N GLU A 23 -24.81 4.91 -40.75
CA GLU A 23 -24.66 6.28 -40.22
C GLU A 23 -23.18 6.72 -40.24
N ILE A 24 -22.25 5.82 -40.00
CA ILE A 24 -20.82 6.08 -40.11
C ILE A 24 -20.41 6.30 -41.56
N LYS A 25 -21.01 5.58 -42.52
CA LYS A 25 -20.80 5.81 -43.93
C LYS A 25 -21.35 7.18 -44.34
N LYS A 26 -22.56 7.57 -43.90
CA LYS A 26 -23.10 8.92 -44.12
C LYS A 26 -22.21 10.00 -43.53
N PHE A 27 -21.74 9.82 -42.30
CA PHE A 27 -20.79 10.72 -41.64
C PHE A 27 -19.48 10.84 -42.42
N SER A 28 -18.92 9.71 -42.87
CA SER A 28 -17.69 9.67 -43.67
C SER A 28 -17.86 10.41 -45.02
N HIS A 29 -19.00 10.27 -45.66
CA HIS A 29 -19.31 11.02 -46.88
C HIS A 29 -19.52 12.52 -46.64
N LYS A 30 -20.17 12.88 -45.54
CA LYS A 30 -20.46 14.28 -45.20
C LYS A 30 -19.22 15.03 -44.70
N PHE A 31 -18.32 14.31 -43.94
CA PHE A 31 -17.12 14.88 -43.32
C PHE A 31 -15.87 14.04 -43.63
N PRO A 32 -15.41 13.93 -44.87
CA PRO A 32 -14.35 13.02 -45.28
C PRO A 32 -13.03 13.29 -44.56
N LYS A 33 -12.62 14.55 -44.40
CA LYS A 33 -11.38 14.92 -43.69
C LYS A 33 -11.40 14.49 -42.19
N THR A 34 -12.56 14.60 -41.57
CA THR A 34 -12.73 14.18 -40.16
C THR A 34 -12.73 12.67 -40.04
N ALA A 35 -13.39 11.97 -40.95
CA ALA A 35 -13.43 10.51 -40.99
C ALA A 35 -12.02 9.92 -41.24
N ASP A 36 -11.27 10.47 -42.20
CA ASP A 36 -9.87 10.08 -42.44
C ASP A 36 -8.99 10.36 -41.21
N PHE A 37 -9.13 11.56 -40.62
CA PHE A 37 -8.41 11.89 -39.39
C PHE A 37 -8.67 10.87 -38.26
N ILE A 38 -9.94 10.46 -38.02
CA ILE A 38 -10.31 9.45 -37.00
C ILE A 38 -9.72 8.09 -37.38
N LYS A 39 -9.84 7.65 -38.63
CA LYS A 39 -9.30 6.39 -39.13
C LYS A 39 -7.79 6.31 -38.94
N ASP A 40 -7.07 7.38 -39.26
CA ASP A 40 -5.61 7.46 -39.10
C ASP A 40 -5.17 7.33 -37.64
N ARG A 41 -6.00 7.80 -36.67
CA ARG A 41 -5.74 7.62 -35.23
C ARG A 41 -5.66 6.17 -34.80
N PHE A 42 -6.36 5.28 -35.49
CA PHE A 42 -6.39 3.84 -35.16
C PHE A 42 -5.51 3.01 -36.11
N THR A 43 -4.84 3.66 -37.08
CA THR A 43 -3.96 2.99 -38.03
C THR A 43 -2.54 2.88 -37.47
N PRO A 44 -1.96 1.65 -37.31
CA PRO A 44 -0.62 1.48 -36.75
C PRO A 44 0.50 2.10 -37.62
N ASP A 45 0.25 2.29 -38.89
CA ASP A 45 1.26 2.74 -39.87
C ASP A 45 1.34 4.24 -40.04
N GLU A 46 0.35 4.98 -39.55
CA GLU A 46 0.33 6.44 -39.59
C GLU A 46 1.23 7.09 -38.55
N LYS A 47 1.83 8.26 -38.87
CA LYS A 47 2.77 8.98 -38.02
C LYS A 47 2.14 9.43 -36.72
N PHE A 48 0.91 9.90 -36.78
CA PHE A 48 0.09 10.31 -35.64
C PHE A 48 -1.04 9.30 -35.35
N GLY A 49 -0.86 8.03 -35.74
CA GLY A 49 -1.84 6.98 -35.60
C GLY A 49 -1.88 6.33 -34.21
N LEU A 50 -2.09 5.02 -34.24
CA LEU A 50 -2.37 4.22 -33.03
C LEU A 50 -1.34 4.43 -31.88
N TYR A 51 -0.05 4.56 -32.18
CA TYR A 51 0.97 4.75 -31.13
C TYR A 51 0.80 6.05 -30.37
N LEU A 52 0.52 7.16 -31.09
CA LEU A 52 0.26 8.43 -30.44
C LEU A 52 -1.07 8.42 -29.69
N THR A 53 -2.12 7.86 -30.28
CA THR A 53 -3.46 7.80 -29.68
C THR A 53 -3.44 7.01 -28.38
N VAL A 54 -2.87 5.80 -28.38
CA VAL A 54 -2.74 4.97 -27.18
C VAL A 54 -1.84 5.66 -26.15
N GLY A 55 -0.71 6.22 -26.58
CA GLY A 55 0.19 6.93 -25.68
C GLY A 55 -0.44 8.13 -25.01
N LEU A 56 -1.19 8.96 -25.75
CA LEU A 56 -1.93 10.09 -25.20
C LEU A 56 -3.04 9.63 -24.24
N LEU A 57 -3.78 8.58 -24.60
CA LEU A 57 -4.83 8.04 -23.74
C LEU A 57 -4.26 7.61 -22.36
N PHE A 58 -3.18 6.82 -22.37
CA PHE A 58 -2.53 6.39 -21.14
C PHE A 58 -1.92 7.56 -20.36
N SER A 59 -1.22 8.48 -21.06
CA SER A 59 -0.65 9.66 -20.39
C SER A 59 -1.72 10.52 -19.74
N SER A 60 -2.84 10.77 -20.45
CA SER A 60 -3.95 11.57 -19.92
C SER A 60 -4.65 10.89 -18.76
N LEU A 61 -4.87 9.58 -18.82
CA LEU A 61 -5.46 8.81 -17.73
C LEU A 61 -4.60 8.91 -16.45
N PHE A 62 -3.31 8.64 -16.55
CA PHE A 62 -2.43 8.68 -15.39
C PHE A 62 -2.15 10.10 -14.90
N ALA A 63 -2.12 11.09 -15.79
CA ALA A 63 -2.07 12.50 -15.41
C ALA A 63 -3.35 12.89 -14.66
N TYR A 64 -4.51 12.48 -15.10
CA TYR A 64 -5.78 12.69 -14.39
C TYR A 64 -5.75 12.07 -12.98
N LEU A 65 -5.27 10.83 -12.83
CA LEU A 65 -5.12 10.18 -11.53
C LEU A 65 -4.16 10.96 -10.62
N PHE A 66 -3.02 11.42 -11.14
CA PHE A 66 -2.09 12.28 -10.39
C PHE A 66 -2.75 13.57 -9.91
N PHE A 67 -3.41 14.31 -10.81
CA PHE A 67 -4.07 15.55 -10.46
C PHE A 67 -5.29 15.34 -9.53
N SER A 68 -5.98 14.20 -9.65
CA SER A 68 -7.05 13.83 -8.72
C SER A 68 -6.52 13.64 -7.30
N LEU A 69 -5.41 12.92 -7.13
CA LEU A 69 -4.77 12.75 -5.82
C LEU A 69 -4.18 14.07 -5.27
N LEU A 70 -3.61 14.88 -6.15
CA LEU A 70 -3.15 16.22 -5.77
C LEU A 70 -4.31 17.12 -5.30
N ARG A 71 -5.43 17.11 -6.01
CA ARG A 71 -6.64 17.83 -5.58
C ARG A 71 -7.12 17.30 -4.24
N GLY A 72 -7.16 15.96 -4.06
CA GLY A 72 -7.56 15.33 -2.81
C GLY A 72 -6.74 15.78 -1.62
N PHE A 73 -5.46 16.06 -1.80
CA PHE A 73 -4.63 16.66 -0.76
C PHE A 73 -5.17 18.03 -0.30
N PHE A 74 -5.54 18.91 -1.23
CA PHE A 74 -6.07 20.23 -0.88
C PHE A 74 -7.50 20.18 -0.37
N THR A 75 -8.31 19.21 -0.79
CA THR A 75 -9.71 19.04 -0.35
C THR A 75 -9.86 18.12 0.86
N GLN A 76 -8.74 17.54 1.37
CA GLN A 76 -8.74 16.61 2.50
C GLN A 76 -9.71 15.44 2.28
N ASP A 77 -9.63 14.82 1.09
CA ASP A 77 -10.53 13.73 0.75
C ASP A 77 -10.21 12.43 1.55
N ILE A 78 -11.05 11.42 1.38
CA ILE A 78 -11.01 10.19 2.16
C ILE A 78 -9.66 9.43 2.00
N PHE A 79 -8.98 9.56 0.87
CA PHE A 79 -7.67 8.92 0.65
C PHE A 79 -6.60 9.57 1.53
N ILE A 80 -6.61 10.90 1.63
CA ILE A 80 -5.67 11.67 2.47
C ILE A 80 -5.94 11.40 3.96
N LEU A 81 -7.21 11.37 4.35
CA LEU A 81 -7.61 11.05 5.71
C LEU A 81 -7.23 9.61 6.13
N SER A 82 -7.09 8.71 5.17
CA SER A 82 -6.67 7.32 5.41
C SER A 82 -5.16 7.14 5.57
N ASP A 83 -4.35 8.12 5.16
CA ASP A 83 -2.90 8.00 5.06
C ASP A 83 -2.22 7.56 6.37
N LEU A 84 -2.56 8.19 7.48
CA LEU A 84 -1.97 7.85 8.79
C LEU A 84 -2.36 6.44 9.25
N ARG A 85 -3.62 6.06 9.05
CA ARG A 85 -4.15 4.73 9.43
C ARG A 85 -3.45 3.63 8.64
N ILE A 86 -3.28 3.82 7.33
CA ILE A 86 -2.57 2.87 6.47
C ILE A 86 -1.11 2.73 6.91
N LEU A 87 -0.41 3.84 7.22
CA LEU A 87 0.97 3.77 7.72
C LEU A 87 1.05 3.03 9.06
N ASN A 88 0.13 3.29 9.98
CA ASN A 88 0.10 2.60 11.26
C ASN A 88 -0.18 1.10 11.10
N ILE A 89 -1.04 0.69 10.16
CA ILE A 89 -1.22 -0.73 9.80
C ILE A 89 0.07 -1.30 9.22
N ILE A 90 0.72 -0.63 8.27
CA ILE A 90 1.99 -1.11 7.68
C ILE A 90 3.06 -1.29 8.76
N ARG A 91 3.07 -0.44 9.78
CA ARG A 91 4.00 -0.54 10.91
C ARG A 91 3.87 -1.85 11.67
N THR A 92 2.69 -2.48 11.74
CA THR A 92 2.49 -3.77 12.42
C THR A 92 3.23 -4.93 11.75
N PHE A 93 3.57 -4.80 10.45
CA PHE A 93 4.32 -5.80 9.68
C PHE A 93 5.84 -5.67 9.80
N ARG A 94 6.35 -4.78 10.67
CA ARG A 94 7.80 -4.55 10.77
C ARG A 94 8.49 -5.71 11.44
N GLU A 95 9.42 -6.31 10.69
CA GLU A 95 10.32 -7.39 11.12
C GLU A 95 11.74 -7.06 10.67
N GLU A 96 12.75 -7.49 11.40
CA GLU A 96 14.15 -7.16 11.12
C GLU A 96 14.58 -7.57 9.70
N GLY A 97 14.31 -8.81 9.29
CA GLY A 97 14.68 -9.31 7.96
C GLY A 97 13.99 -8.56 6.82
N LEU A 98 12.69 -8.24 7.00
CA LEU A 98 11.93 -7.46 6.03
C LEU A 98 12.43 -6.01 5.99
N THR A 99 12.77 -5.43 7.14
CA THR A 99 13.33 -4.07 7.24
C THR A 99 14.64 -3.97 6.47
N GLN A 100 15.57 -4.90 6.62
CA GLN A 100 16.83 -4.92 5.89
C GLN A 100 16.62 -5.07 4.38
N SER A 101 15.70 -5.95 3.97
CA SER A 101 15.36 -6.17 2.56
C SER A 101 14.76 -4.92 1.90
N LEU A 102 13.84 -4.24 2.59
CA LEU A 102 13.21 -3.02 2.08
C LEU A 102 14.15 -1.81 2.18
N PHE A 103 15.09 -1.79 3.13
CA PHE A 103 16.16 -0.81 3.19
C PHE A 103 17.13 -0.98 2.00
N PHE A 104 17.43 -2.22 1.60
CA PHE A 104 18.15 -2.48 0.35
C PHE A 104 17.36 -1.98 -0.86
N ALA A 105 16.07 -2.29 -0.93
CA ALA A 105 15.23 -1.86 -2.06
C ALA A 105 15.17 -0.34 -2.22
N THR A 106 15.04 0.42 -1.11
CA THR A 106 15.04 1.89 -1.17
C THR A 106 16.39 2.44 -1.64
N THR A 107 17.51 1.77 -1.31
CA THR A 107 18.86 2.16 -1.73
C THR A 107 19.02 2.17 -3.25
N LEU A 108 18.30 1.30 -3.98
CA LEU A 108 18.29 1.28 -5.44
C LEU A 108 17.84 2.61 -6.06
N CYS A 109 17.03 3.40 -5.36
CA CYS A 109 16.61 4.75 -5.78
C CYS A 109 17.29 5.88 -5.02
N ASN A 110 18.37 5.61 -4.28
CA ASN A 110 19.22 6.66 -3.74
C ASN A 110 19.83 7.47 -4.89
N LYS A 111 19.95 8.80 -4.71
CA LYS A 111 20.45 9.73 -5.73
C LYS A 111 21.78 9.31 -6.33
N PHE A 112 22.73 8.81 -5.53
CA PHE A 112 24.04 8.36 -6.01
C PHE A 112 23.97 7.07 -6.81
N VAL A 113 23.08 6.14 -6.41
CA VAL A 113 22.86 4.88 -7.12
C VAL A 113 22.16 5.11 -8.45
N ILE A 114 21.13 5.97 -8.49
CA ILE A 114 20.48 6.36 -9.76
C ILE A 114 21.47 7.09 -10.67
N PHE A 115 22.23 8.05 -10.14
CA PHE A 115 23.22 8.78 -10.93
C PHE A 115 24.27 7.86 -11.56
N SER A 116 24.83 6.93 -10.78
CA SER A 116 25.78 5.93 -11.29
C SER A 116 25.13 5.01 -12.34
N GLY A 117 23.89 4.60 -12.13
CA GLY A 117 23.14 3.79 -13.10
C GLY A 117 22.88 4.53 -14.42
N VAL A 118 22.49 5.81 -14.35
CA VAL A 118 22.30 6.67 -15.52
C VAL A 118 23.63 6.86 -16.26
N LEU A 119 24.73 7.10 -15.54
CA LEU A 119 26.07 7.26 -16.13
C LEU A 119 26.51 6.01 -16.88
N LEU A 120 26.43 4.83 -16.24
CA LEU A 120 26.85 3.55 -16.87
C LEU A 120 25.94 3.15 -18.03
N ALA A 121 24.62 3.35 -17.91
CA ALA A 121 23.69 3.13 -19.02
C ALA A 121 23.95 4.10 -20.19
N SER A 122 24.31 5.36 -19.89
CA SER A 122 24.68 6.36 -20.89
C SER A 122 25.96 5.96 -21.62
N LEU A 123 26.99 5.53 -20.88
CA LEU A 123 28.24 5.00 -21.46
C LEU A 123 27.95 3.80 -22.38
N PHE A 124 27.10 2.88 -21.93
CA PHE A 124 26.66 1.75 -22.76
C PHE A 124 26.02 2.23 -24.07
N PHE A 125 25.06 3.18 -24.01
CA PHE A 125 24.40 3.66 -25.21
C PHE A 125 25.30 4.48 -26.15
N VAL A 126 26.28 5.21 -25.64
CA VAL A 126 27.32 5.89 -26.43
C VAL A 126 28.14 4.86 -27.20
N VAL A 127 28.71 3.87 -26.52
CA VAL A 127 29.57 2.84 -27.10
C VAL A 127 28.84 2.07 -28.19
N ILE A 128 27.58 1.68 -27.96
CA ILE A 128 26.78 0.96 -28.96
C ILE A 128 26.08 1.89 -29.98
N LYS A 129 26.40 3.21 -29.95
CA LYS A 129 25.87 4.25 -30.87
C LYS A 129 24.34 4.31 -30.89
N ARG A 130 23.68 4.15 -29.73
CA ARG A 130 22.23 4.19 -29.59
C ARG A 130 21.76 5.53 -29.04
N TRP A 131 22.07 6.61 -29.73
CA TRP A 131 21.79 7.98 -29.31
C TRP A 131 20.34 8.28 -28.92
N ARG A 132 19.38 7.61 -29.54
CA ARG A 132 17.95 7.79 -29.18
C ARG A 132 17.64 7.32 -27.78
N TYR A 133 18.17 6.17 -27.37
CA TYR A 133 18.00 5.64 -26.01
C TYR A 133 18.75 6.50 -24.99
N LEU A 134 19.95 6.96 -25.35
CA LEU A 134 20.73 7.89 -24.53
C LEU A 134 19.96 9.20 -24.26
N ILE A 135 19.51 9.88 -25.33
CA ILE A 135 18.77 11.15 -25.20
C ILE A 135 17.48 10.92 -24.41
N THR A 136 16.73 9.85 -24.68
CA THR A 136 15.49 9.56 -23.95
C THR A 136 15.77 9.31 -22.47
N LEU A 137 16.82 8.57 -22.13
CA LEU A 137 17.21 8.32 -20.74
C LEU A 137 17.57 9.61 -20.03
N LEU A 138 18.51 10.38 -20.59
CA LEU A 138 18.98 11.64 -19.99
C LEU A 138 17.86 12.66 -19.85
N THR A 139 17.05 12.88 -20.90
CA THR A 139 15.94 13.84 -20.82
C THR A 139 14.87 13.40 -19.82
N SER A 140 14.54 12.11 -19.78
CA SER A 140 13.55 11.58 -18.82
C SER A 140 14.02 11.74 -17.37
N THR A 141 15.28 11.42 -17.08
CA THR A 141 15.78 11.48 -15.70
C THR A 141 16.02 12.92 -15.24
N ILE A 142 16.61 13.78 -16.08
CA ILE A 142 16.88 15.18 -15.72
C ILE A 142 15.56 15.97 -15.56
N LEU A 143 14.67 15.88 -16.53
CA LEU A 143 13.38 16.57 -16.45
C LEU A 143 12.48 15.97 -15.36
N GLY A 144 12.63 14.67 -15.08
CA GLY A 144 11.92 14.00 -13.98
C GLY A 144 12.35 14.50 -12.61
N GLU A 145 13.66 14.70 -12.39
CA GLU A 145 14.18 15.30 -11.16
C GLU A 145 13.70 16.74 -11.00
N LEU A 146 13.74 17.53 -12.07
CA LEU A 146 13.23 18.90 -12.06
C LEU A 146 11.73 18.94 -11.73
N PHE A 147 10.93 18.02 -12.30
CA PHE A 147 9.51 17.91 -11.99
C PHE A 147 9.29 17.64 -10.50
N ILE A 148 10.02 16.68 -9.90
CA ILE A 148 9.92 16.35 -8.48
C ILE A 148 10.29 17.55 -7.61
N LEU A 149 11.40 18.24 -7.89
CA LEU A 149 11.82 19.42 -7.14
C LEU A 149 10.77 20.52 -7.20
N THR A 150 10.22 20.77 -8.40
CA THR A 150 9.16 21.77 -8.59
C THR A 150 7.90 21.40 -7.79
N MET A 151 7.43 20.15 -7.89
CA MET A 151 6.24 19.70 -7.16
C MET A 151 6.40 19.74 -5.65
N LYS A 152 7.58 19.38 -5.12
CA LYS A 152 7.87 19.48 -3.68
C LYS A 152 7.74 20.90 -3.16
N ASN A 153 8.29 21.86 -3.88
CA ASN A 153 8.24 23.28 -3.50
C ASN A 153 6.87 23.93 -3.74
N LEU A 154 6.03 23.38 -4.63
CA LEU A 154 4.69 23.89 -4.86
C LEU A 154 3.67 23.36 -3.84
N VAL A 155 3.83 22.10 -3.40
CA VAL A 155 2.83 21.44 -2.53
C VAL A 155 3.20 21.56 -1.04
N GLU A 156 4.50 21.61 -0.72
CA GLU A 156 5.06 21.77 0.63
C GLU A 156 4.47 20.84 1.70
N ARG A 157 4.07 19.64 1.29
CA ARG A 157 3.46 18.67 2.20
C ARG A 157 4.46 18.18 3.23
N ARG A 158 4.11 18.26 4.51
CA ARG A 158 4.93 17.73 5.61
C ARG A 158 4.99 16.20 5.55
N ARG A 159 6.12 15.64 5.98
CA ARG A 159 6.29 14.19 6.09
C ARG A 159 5.47 13.60 7.23
N PRO A 160 5.26 12.27 7.21
CA PRO A 160 4.73 11.57 8.37
C PRO A 160 5.53 11.89 9.63
N PRO A 161 4.87 11.86 10.82
CA PRO A 161 5.56 12.13 12.07
C PRO A 161 6.66 11.09 12.34
N LEU A 162 7.73 11.51 13.01
CA LEU A 162 8.87 10.63 13.34
C LEU A 162 8.46 9.40 14.15
N SER A 163 7.35 9.48 14.87
CA SER A 163 6.78 8.35 15.63
C SER A 163 6.41 7.13 14.77
N VAL A 164 6.15 7.34 13.48
CA VAL A 164 5.88 6.26 12.52
C VAL A 164 7.05 5.99 11.58
N ALA A 165 8.09 6.83 11.58
CA ALA A 165 9.25 6.68 10.71
C ALA A 165 10.31 5.76 11.32
N LEU A 166 10.99 4.95 10.49
CA LEU A 166 12.20 4.19 10.87
C LEU A 166 13.48 4.94 10.57
N ILE A 167 13.43 5.91 9.68
CA ILE A 167 14.56 6.76 9.27
C ILE A 167 14.11 8.21 9.23
N GLU A 168 15.01 9.12 9.47
CA GLU A 168 14.78 10.53 9.23
C GLU A 168 15.08 10.90 7.77
N GLU A 169 14.23 11.69 7.16
CA GLU A 169 14.42 12.20 5.81
C GLU A 169 13.98 13.66 5.74
N SER A 170 14.84 14.51 5.21
CA SER A 170 14.62 15.95 5.11
C SER A 170 13.71 16.35 3.94
N GLY A 171 13.18 17.58 4.01
CA GLY A 171 12.38 18.21 2.96
C GLY A 171 10.94 17.68 2.88
N PHE A 172 10.19 18.14 1.87
CA PHE A 172 8.77 17.86 1.70
C PHE A 172 8.48 16.43 1.24
N SER A 173 7.28 15.91 1.58
CA SER A 173 6.93 14.51 1.30
C SER A 173 6.35 14.30 -0.10
N PHE A 174 5.55 15.25 -0.61
CA PHE A 174 4.84 15.09 -1.90
C PHE A 174 5.60 15.72 -3.07
N PRO A 175 5.69 15.04 -4.20
CA PRO A 175 5.50 13.60 -4.38
C PRO A 175 6.73 12.79 -3.93
N SER A 176 6.62 11.44 -3.85
CA SER A 176 7.75 10.58 -3.52
C SER A 176 8.76 10.49 -4.65
N ALA A 177 9.95 11.08 -4.47
CA ALA A 177 11.01 11.04 -5.46
C ALA A 177 11.45 9.60 -5.80
N HIS A 178 11.57 8.72 -4.78
CA HIS A 178 11.95 7.32 -4.99
C HIS A 178 10.93 6.57 -5.86
N ALA A 179 9.63 6.71 -5.59
CA ALA A 179 8.58 6.04 -6.38
C ALA A 179 8.52 6.56 -7.83
N PHE A 180 8.63 7.88 -8.01
CA PHE A 180 8.65 8.48 -9.34
C PHE A 180 9.90 8.09 -10.12
N MET A 181 11.09 8.21 -9.54
CA MET A 181 12.35 7.88 -10.21
C MET A 181 12.49 6.38 -10.47
N ALA A 182 11.93 5.54 -9.59
CA ALA A 182 11.83 4.11 -9.87
C ALA A 182 11.07 3.86 -11.19
N MET A 183 9.95 4.53 -11.39
CA MET A 183 9.19 4.43 -12.64
C MET A 183 9.92 5.05 -13.83
N ALA A 184 10.48 6.26 -13.68
CA ALA A 184 11.15 6.98 -14.75
C ALA A 184 12.43 6.30 -15.22
N PHE A 185 13.25 5.77 -14.31
CA PHE A 185 14.52 5.12 -14.63
C PHE A 185 14.35 3.63 -14.92
N TYR A 186 13.87 2.85 -13.92
CA TYR A 186 13.75 1.39 -14.11
C TYR A 186 12.66 1.02 -15.11
N GLY A 187 11.58 1.82 -15.20
CA GLY A 187 10.55 1.64 -16.22
C GLY A 187 11.10 1.81 -17.64
N LEU A 188 11.95 2.82 -17.88
CA LEU A 188 12.64 2.99 -19.18
C LEU A 188 13.65 1.87 -19.45
N ILE A 189 14.47 1.50 -18.47
CA ILE A 189 15.41 0.39 -18.62
C ILE A 189 14.65 -0.91 -18.93
N GLY A 190 13.57 -1.19 -18.19
CA GLY A 190 12.69 -2.33 -18.43
C GLY A 190 12.11 -2.32 -19.85
N TYR A 191 11.64 -1.16 -20.33
CA TYR A 191 11.18 -1.00 -21.70
C TYR A 191 12.31 -1.27 -22.72
N PHE A 192 13.54 -0.79 -22.50
CA PHE A 192 14.66 -1.05 -23.39
C PHE A 192 15.03 -2.54 -23.43
N VAL A 193 14.98 -3.23 -22.31
CA VAL A 193 15.17 -4.69 -22.21
C VAL A 193 14.03 -5.42 -22.93
N PHE A 194 12.78 -5.07 -22.64
CA PHE A 194 11.58 -5.63 -23.27
C PHE A 194 11.67 -5.60 -24.82
N ARG A 195 12.18 -4.50 -25.36
CA ARG A 195 12.37 -4.33 -26.82
C ARG A 195 13.46 -5.24 -27.41
N ARG A 196 14.36 -5.78 -26.60
CA ARG A 196 15.46 -6.63 -27.04
C ARG A 196 15.16 -8.12 -26.87
N VAL A 197 14.31 -8.46 -25.95
CA VAL A 197 13.95 -9.84 -25.64
C VAL A 197 12.99 -10.39 -26.71
N ARG A 198 13.24 -11.63 -27.14
CA ARG A 198 12.38 -12.36 -28.08
C ARG A 198 11.53 -13.38 -27.30
N GLY A 199 10.32 -13.63 -27.80
CA GLY A 199 9.37 -14.55 -27.18
C GLY A 199 8.42 -13.85 -26.17
N LYS A 200 7.15 -14.27 -26.15
CA LYS A 200 6.10 -13.69 -25.31
C LYS A 200 6.37 -13.92 -23.82
N PHE A 201 6.78 -15.13 -23.47
CA PHE A 201 7.07 -15.52 -22.10
C PHE A 201 8.15 -14.60 -21.47
N PHE A 202 9.29 -14.44 -22.11
CA PHE A 202 10.37 -13.59 -21.60
C PHE A 202 10.00 -12.12 -21.54
N ARG A 203 9.14 -11.63 -22.45
CA ARG A 203 8.63 -10.26 -22.40
C ARG A 203 7.72 -10.04 -21.19
N ILE A 204 6.86 -11.01 -20.89
CA ILE A 204 6.02 -10.96 -19.68
C ILE A 204 6.91 -11.00 -18.44
N LEU A 205 7.92 -11.87 -18.41
CA LEU A 205 8.86 -11.95 -17.29
C LEU A 205 9.57 -10.61 -17.03
N VAL A 206 10.02 -9.92 -18.09
CA VAL A 206 10.63 -8.57 -17.98
C VAL A 206 9.64 -7.57 -17.39
N ILE A 207 8.39 -7.55 -17.85
CA ILE A 207 7.37 -6.66 -17.29
C ILE A 207 7.17 -6.96 -15.81
N LEU A 208 6.96 -8.23 -15.44
CA LEU A 208 6.73 -8.63 -14.05
C LEU A 208 7.93 -8.26 -13.15
N LEU A 209 9.15 -8.53 -13.60
CA LEU A 209 10.37 -8.24 -12.84
C LEU A 209 10.52 -6.73 -12.56
N PHE A 210 10.41 -5.89 -13.58
CA PHE A 210 10.55 -4.45 -13.40
C PHE A 210 9.37 -3.83 -12.66
N SER A 211 8.15 -4.34 -12.87
CA SER A 211 6.98 -3.92 -12.06
C SER A 211 7.16 -4.29 -10.60
N PHE A 212 7.60 -5.51 -10.29
CA PHE A 212 7.88 -5.95 -8.93
C PHE A 212 8.97 -5.08 -8.28
N LEU A 213 10.07 -4.80 -8.99
CA LEU A 213 11.14 -3.93 -8.50
C LEU A 213 10.61 -2.53 -8.16
N ILE A 214 9.87 -1.89 -9.08
CA ILE A 214 9.30 -0.55 -8.89
C ILE A 214 8.33 -0.53 -7.71
N LEU A 215 7.44 -1.52 -7.61
CA LEU A 215 6.48 -1.62 -6.50
C LEU A 215 7.19 -1.86 -5.17
N THR A 216 8.23 -2.70 -5.13
CA THR A 216 9.02 -2.96 -3.92
C THR A 216 9.74 -1.69 -3.44
N ILE A 217 10.37 -0.93 -4.35
CA ILE A 217 10.98 0.35 -4.03
C ILE A 217 9.94 1.35 -3.51
N SER A 218 8.79 1.42 -4.17
CA SER A 218 7.70 2.33 -3.76
C SER A 218 7.12 1.94 -2.40
N PHE A 219 6.88 0.65 -2.17
CA PHE A 219 6.40 0.14 -0.88
C PHE A 219 7.41 0.35 0.24
N SER A 220 8.72 0.27 -0.04
CA SER A 220 9.75 0.52 0.97
C SER A 220 9.62 1.91 1.61
N ARG A 221 9.10 2.91 0.87
CA ARG A 221 8.92 4.27 1.40
C ARG A 221 7.79 4.36 2.42
N LEU A 222 6.74 3.55 2.24
CA LEU A 222 5.63 3.40 3.18
C LEU A 222 6.08 2.64 4.42
N TYR A 223 6.77 1.52 4.21
CA TYR A 223 7.27 0.67 5.28
C TYR A 223 8.25 1.41 6.20
N LEU A 224 9.15 2.20 5.60
CA LEU A 224 10.07 3.05 6.35
C LEU A 224 9.39 4.27 7.00
N GLY A 225 8.13 4.56 6.65
CA GLY A 225 7.32 5.62 7.27
C GLY A 225 7.71 7.03 6.87
N VAL A 226 8.37 7.23 5.73
CA VAL A 226 8.90 8.54 5.29
C VAL A 226 8.04 9.24 4.24
N HIS A 227 7.04 8.55 3.72
CA HIS A 227 6.05 9.07 2.77
C HIS A 227 4.66 8.59 3.11
N TRP A 228 3.67 9.41 2.78
CA TRP A 228 2.27 9.04 2.86
C TRP A 228 1.87 8.08 1.72
N PRO A 229 0.92 7.17 1.93
CA PRO A 229 0.37 6.31 0.87
C PRO A 229 -0.05 7.09 -0.38
N SER A 230 -0.75 8.20 -0.21
CA SER A 230 -1.17 9.06 -1.31
C SER A 230 0.00 9.71 -2.06
N ASP A 231 1.14 10.05 -1.39
CA ASP A 231 2.35 10.53 -2.06
C ASP A 231 2.91 9.49 -3.03
N VAL A 232 2.97 8.24 -2.59
CA VAL A 232 3.50 7.12 -3.38
C VAL A 232 2.58 6.79 -4.56
N LEU A 233 1.26 6.74 -4.33
CA LEU A 233 0.28 6.50 -5.39
C LEU A 233 0.30 7.61 -6.44
N ALA A 234 0.35 8.88 -6.01
CA ALA A 234 0.49 10.02 -6.92
C ALA A 234 1.78 9.95 -7.73
N SER A 235 2.90 9.56 -7.09
CA SER A 235 4.19 9.42 -7.77
C SER A 235 4.20 8.29 -8.80
N LEU A 236 3.53 7.16 -8.51
CA LEU A 236 3.37 6.06 -9.46
C LEU A 236 2.49 6.50 -10.65
N ALA A 237 1.40 7.23 -10.40
CA ALA A 237 0.54 7.77 -11.46
C ALA A 237 1.32 8.77 -12.33
N ALA A 238 2.00 9.75 -11.73
CA ALA A 238 2.84 10.69 -12.46
C ALA A 238 3.95 9.97 -13.25
N GLY A 239 4.60 8.97 -12.65
CA GLY A 239 5.65 8.18 -13.29
C GLY A 239 5.15 7.35 -14.47
N LEU A 240 3.94 6.79 -14.40
CA LEU A 240 3.30 6.07 -15.51
C LEU A 240 2.92 7.03 -16.64
N ALA A 241 2.37 8.20 -16.33
CA ALA A 241 2.13 9.26 -17.34
C ALA A 241 3.44 9.63 -18.02
N TRP A 242 4.49 9.87 -17.23
CA TRP A 242 5.84 10.21 -17.70
C TRP A 242 6.43 9.16 -18.62
N LEU A 243 6.44 7.91 -18.16
CA LEU A 243 6.93 6.76 -18.92
C LEU A 243 6.17 6.60 -20.24
N SER A 244 4.85 6.78 -20.22
CA SER A 244 4.01 6.71 -21.41
C SER A 244 4.38 7.76 -22.43
N VAL A 245 4.62 9.02 -22.02
CA VAL A 245 5.07 10.10 -22.91
C VAL A 245 6.40 9.75 -23.56
N PHE A 246 7.41 9.33 -22.78
CA PHE A 246 8.75 9.04 -23.31
C PHE A 246 8.79 7.81 -24.21
N ILE A 247 8.04 6.75 -23.87
CA ILE A 247 7.91 5.56 -24.71
C ILE A 247 7.22 5.93 -26.04
N THR A 248 6.14 6.70 -25.97
CA THR A 248 5.40 7.14 -27.16
C THR A 248 6.28 7.97 -28.09
N ALA A 249 6.97 8.96 -27.55
CA ALA A 249 7.90 9.79 -28.31
C ALA A 249 9.02 8.96 -28.97
N LEU A 250 9.56 7.97 -28.23
CA LEU A 250 10.59 7.08 -28.75
C LEU A 250 10.08 6.17 -29.86
N GLU A 251 8.88 5.60 -29.74
CA GLU A 251 8.28 4.72 -30.76
C GLU A 251 7.93 5.49 -32.03
N ILE A 252 7.34 6.68 -31.91
CA ILE A 252 7.06 7.56 -33.06
C ILE A 252 8.38 7.89 -33.76
N ARG A 253 9.39 8.36 -33.02
CA ARG A 253 10.69 8.72 -33.60
C ARG A 253 11.41 7.54 -34.24
N ARG A 254 11.23 6.33 -33.68
CA ARG A 254 11.79 5.11 -34.24
C ARG A 254 11.17 4.71 -35.57
N LYS A 255 9.85 4.90 -35.68
CA LYS A 255 9.10 4.48 -36.88
C LYS A 255 9.33 5.41 -38.07
N PHE A 256 9.39 6.72 -37.84
CA PHE A 256 9.40 7.74 -38.89
C PHE A 256 10.77 8.36 -39.23
N LYS A 257 11.80 8.10 -38.40
CA LYS A 257 13.18 8.44 -38.75
C LYS A 257 14.00 7.17 -38.80
N SER A 258 14.27 6.64 -39.98
CA SER A 258 15.35 5.67 -40.24
C SER A 258 16.66 6.44 -40.44
N PRO A 259 17.53 6.59 -39.47
CA PRO A 259 18.89 7.02 -39.75
C PRO A 259 19.61 5.85 -40.41
N GLY A 260 20.44 6.14 -41.37
CA GLY A 260 21.39 5.18 -41.90
C GLY A 260 22.08 4.49 -40.74
N ARG A 261 21.88 3.20 -40.60
CA ARG A 261 22.50 2.40 -39.51
C ARG A 261 24.01 2.42 -39.76
N LYS A 262 24.75 3.28 -39.05
CA LYS A 262 26.19 3.07 -38.93
C LYS A 262 26.39 1.69 -38.32
N LYS A 263 26.98 0.76 -39.10
CA LYS A 263 27.27 -0.60 -38.64
C LYS A 263 28.15 -0.51 -37.42
N LEU A 264 27.70 -1.11 -36.31
CA LEU A 264 28.52 -1.27 -35.12
C LEU A 264 29.63 -2.27 -35.49
N SER A 265 30.88 -1.91 -35.27
CA SER A 265 32.01 -2.82 -35.53
C SER A 265 32.08 -3.99 -34.53
N TRP A 266 31.40 -3.88 -33.41
CA TRP A 266 31.42 -4.88 -32.36
C TRP A 266 30.52 -6.08 -32.68
N ARG A 267 31.06 -7.31 -32.37
CA ARG A 267 30.25 -8.53 -32.41
C ARG A 267 29.17 -8.48 -31.32
N MET A 268 28.06 -9.16 -31.50
CA MET A 268 26.96 -9.21 -30.53
C MET A 268 27.38 -9.74 -29.13
N SER A 269 28.36 -10.68 -29.11
CA SER A 269 28.95 -11.19 -27.87
C SER A 269 29.70 -10.11 -27.08
N GLN A 270 30.46 -9.27 -27.76
CA GLN A 270 31.21 -8.17 -27.13
C GLN A 270 30.22 -7.11 -26.52
N VAL A 271 29.15 -6.81 -27.25
CA VAL A 271 28.12 -5.89 -26.73
C VAL A 271 27.43 -6.46 -25.47
N ARG A 272 27.15 -7.76 -25.47
CA ARG A 272 26.56 -8.43 -24.29
C ARG A 272 27.53 -8.46 -23.12
N PHE A 273 28.79 -8.84 -23.37
CA PHE A 273 29.83 -8.86 -22.34
C PHE A 273 30.03 -7.49 -21.73
N PHE A 274 30.18 -6.43 -22.55
CA PHE A 274 30.33 -5.05 -22.07
C PHE A 274 29.12 -4.61 -21.25
N GLY A 275 27.89 -4.85 -21.72
CA GLY A 275 26.68 -4.53 -20.97
C GLY A 275 26.57 -5.27 -19.63
N LEU A 276 26.95 -6.56 -19.61
CA LEU A 276 26.97 -7.34 -18.38
C LEU A 276 28.04 -6.83 -17.39
N SER A 277 29.24 -6.48 -17.88
CA SER A 277 30.31 -5.90 -17.05
C SER A 277 29.86 -4.60 -16.38
N LEU A 278 29.20 -3.68 -17.13
CA LEU A 278 28.68 -2.44 -16.56
C LEU A 278 27.57 -2.70 -15.52
N LEU A 279 26.71 -3.69 -15.78
CA LEU A 279 25.68 -4.09 -14.82
C LEU A 279 26.31 -4.65 -13.53
N ILE A 280 27.33 -5.50 -13.65
CA ILE A 280 28.04 -6.04 -12.47
C ILE A 280 28.71 -4.92 -11.67
N ILE A 281 29.36 -3.99 -12.35
CA ILE A 281 29.98 -2.81 -11.70
C ILE A 281 28.94 -2.00 -10.95
N TRP A 282 27.77 -1.75 -11.57
CA TRP A 282 26.69 -1.01 -10.93
C TRP A 282 26.10 -1.78 -9.73
N LEU A 283 25.88 -3.08 -9.85
CA LEU A 283 25.40 -3.92 -8.73
C LEU A 283 26.41 -3.97 -7.58
N ALA A 284 27.70 -4.09 -7.89
CA ALA A 284 28.77 -4.07 -6.89
C ALA A 284 28.81 -2.71 -6.17
N PHE A 285 28.75 -1.59 -6.90
CA PHE A 285 28.65 -0.25 -6.32
C PHE A 285 27.42 -0.12 -5.41
N THR A 286 26.26 -0.54 -5.89
CA THR A 286 25.01 -0.50 -5.14
C THR A 286 25.09 -1.32 -3.85
N PHE A 287 25.68 -2.52 -3.93
CA PHE A 287 25.86 -3.40 -2.77
C PHE A 287 26.82 -2.78 -1.74
N LEU A 288 27.95 -2.24 -2.18
CA LEU A 288 28.91 -1.57 -1.29
C LEU A 288 28.29 -0.34 -0.63
N PHE A 289 27.57 0.46 -1.40
CA PHE A 289 26.85 1.64 -0.90
C PHE A 289 25.77 1.25 0.13
N TRP A 290 25.02 0.19 -0.16
CA TRP A 290 24.03 -0.34 0.79
C TRP A 290 24.69 -0.85 2.06
N LYS A 291 25.79 -1.64 1.94
CA LYS A 291 26.50 -2.20 3.08
C LYS A 291 27.03 -1.12 4.01
N ASP A 292 27.55 -0.02 3.45
CA ASP A 292 28.00 1.13 4.21
C ASP A 292 26.82 1.84 4.91
N SER A 293 25.74 2.11 4.17
CA SER A 293 24.52 2.70 4.71
C SER A 293 23.86 1.82 5.78
N ALA A 294 23.87 0.48 5.60
CA ALA A 294 23.27 -0.47 6.54
C ALA A 294 24.06 -0.57 7.85
N ARG A 295 25.39 -0.38 7.83
CA ARG A 295 26.20 -0.34 9.06
C ARG A 295 25.82 0.83 9.97
N ASN A 296 25.42 1.94 9.38
CA ASN A 296 25.01 3.15 10.07
C ASN A 296 23.49 3.24 10.30
N PHE A 297 22.75 2.23 9.85
CA PHE A 297 21.30 2.19 9.99
C PHE A 297 20.93 1.87 11.45
N GLN A 298 20.45 2.86 12.14
CA GLN A 298 19.80 2.71 13.44
C GLN A 298 18.33 3.11 13.27
N PRO A 299 17.39 2.15 13.42
CA PRO A 299 15.98 2.49 13.40
C PRO A 299 15.67 3.51 14.47
N LEU A 300 14.93 4.54 14.11
CA LEU A 300 14.47 5.54 15.08
C LEU A 300 13.62 4.83 16.13
N SER A 301 14.15 4.72 17.34
CA SER A 301 13.42 4.22 18.52
C SER A 301 12.76 5.38 19.26
N ILE A 302 11.93 6.15 18.55
CA ILE A 302 11.15 7.18 19.22
C ILE A 302 10.04 6.44 19.98
N GLN A 303 10.30 6.17 21.22
CA GLN A 303 9.25 5.87 22.20
C GLN A 303 8.44 7.16 22.37
N ASN A 304 7.45 7.35 21.48
CA ASN A 304 6.36 8.24 21.85
C ASN A 304 5.66 7.53 23.04
N GLN A 305 6.11 7.84 24.24
CA GLN A 305 5.20 7.71 25.37
C GLN A 305 4.12 8.78 25.12
N PRO A 306 2.87 8.41 24.85
CA PRO A 306 1.80 9.39 24.80
C PRO A 306 1.87 10.16 26.11
N ASN A 307 1.62 11.47 26.09
CA ASN A 307 1.56 12.26 27.29
C ASN A 307 0.60 11.57 28.27
N THR A 308 1.19 10.98 29.31
CA THR A 308 0.44 10.18 30.28
C THR A 308 -0.48 11.09 31.04
N VAL A 309 -1.75 10.77 31.05
CA VAL A 309 -2.80 11.50 31.78
C VAL A 309 -3.11 10.73 33.05
N LYS A 310 -2.84 11.33 34.19
CA LYS A 310 -3.16 10.73 35.49
C LYS A 310 -4.59 11.00 35.87
N LEU A 311 -5.35 9.98 36.18
CA LEU A 311 -6.72 10.04 36.66
C LEU A 311 -6.76 9.49 38.09
N THR A 312 -7.73 9.92 38.89
CA THR A 312 -8.00 9.36 40.22
C THR A 312 -9.17 8.38 40.15
N ARG A 313 -9.22 7.41 41.04
CA ARG A 313 -10.34 6.44 41.09
C ARG A 313 -11.73 7.09 41.29
N GLU A 314 -11.77 8.25 41.89
CA GLU A 314 -13.04 8.95 42.15
C GLU A 314 -13.67 9.57 40.87
N ASN A 315 -12.84 9.89 39.86
CA ASN A 315 -13.33 10.65 38.68
C ASN A 315 -12.95 10.04 37.33
N PHE A 316 -12.38 8.82 37.33
CA PHE A 316 -11.86 8.27 36.09
C PHE A 316 -12.96 7.96 35.07
N SER A 317 -14.09 7.38 35.50
CA SER A 317 -15.19 7.00 34.59
C SER A 317 -15.76 8.20 33.81
N GLU A 318 -15.87 9.36 34.46
CA GLU A 318 -16.35 10.60 33.82
C GLU A 318 -15.34 11.15 32.82
N LYS A 319 -14.03 10.91 33.05
CA LYS A 319 -12.94 11.50 32.27
C LYS A 319 -12.38 10.60 31.17
N LEU A 320 -12.67 9.30 31.19
CA LEU A 320 -12.12 8.32 30.24
C LEU A 320 -12.32 8.70 28.77
N PHE A 321 -13.45 9.33 28.45
CA PHE A 321 -13.79 9.64 27.05
C PHE A 321 -13.86 11.16 26.74
N LEU A 322 -13.31 12.02 27.61
CA LEU A 322 -13.40 13.47 27.41
C LEU A 322 -12.75 13.96 26.11
N ASN A 323 -11.61 13.39 25.72
CA ASN A 323 -10.85 13.78 24.54
C ASN A 323 -10.44 12.60 23.67
N LEU A 324 -11.07 11.45 23.83
CA LEU A 324 -10.75 10.23 23.09
C LEU A 324 -11.99 9.70 22.36
N PRO A 325 -11.79 9.06 21.20
CA PRO A 325 -12.90 8.42 20.48
C PRO A 325 -13.59 7.36 21.34
N ARG A 326 -14.91 7.32 21.26
CA ARG A 326 -15.76 6.34 21.98
C ARG A 326 -16.03 5.09 21.15
N VAL A 327 -15.59 5.09 19.90
CA VAL A 327 -15.83 4.03 18.91
C VAL A 327 -14.54 3.67 18.21
N SER A 328 -14.44 2.45 17.76
CA SER A 328 -13.42 2.01 16.79
C SER A 328 -13.72 2.67 15.42
N GLU A 329 -12.78 2.58 14.50
CA GLU A 329 -12.89 3.27 13.21
C GLU A 329 -12.40 2.43 12.03
N THR A 330 -12.94 2.72 10.87
CA THR A 330 -12.50 2.14 9.60
C THR A 330 -11.17 2.78 9.15
N ILE A 331 -10.52 2.20 8.14
CA ILE A 331 -9.34 2.83 7.48
C ILE A 331 -9.67 4.23 6.96
N SER A 332 -10.91 4.48 6.54
CA SER A 332 -11.36 5.79 6.08
C SER A 332 -11.75 6.75 7.21
N GLY A 333 -11.66 6.34 8.47
CA GLY A 333 -12.00 7.15 9.64
C GLY A 333 -13.49 7.21 9.97
N LYS A 334 -14.32 6.34 9.36
CA LYS A 334 -15.73 6.24 9.73
C LYS A 334 -15.86 5.45 11.04
N ALA A 335 -16.77 5.89 11.89
CA ALA A 335 -17.11 5.19 13.14
C ALA A 335 -17.59 3.77 12.89
N GLN A 336 -17.16 2.86 13.77
CA GLN A 336 -17.56 1.45 13.82
C GLN A 336 -18.14 1.11 15.20
N GLU A 337 -17.85 -0.12 15.68
CA GLU A 337 -18.33 -0.62 16.96
C GLU A 337 -17.82 0.26 18.13
N PRO A 338 -18.64 0.49 19.17
CA PRO A 338 -18.21 1.23 20.34
C PRO A 338 -17.16 0.47 21.14
N ILE A 339 -16.40 1.21 21.93
CA ILE A 339 -15.62 0.63 23.03
C ILE A 339 -16.62 0.02 24.02
N ASN A 340 -16.60 -1.28 24.19
CA ASN A 340 -17.52 -2.01 25.05
C ASN A 340 -16.84 -2.73 26.23
N ILE A 341 -15.49 -2.65 26.32
CA ILE A 341 -14.71 -3.14 27.44
C ILE A 341 -13.69 -2.08 27.86
N VAL A 342 -13.57 -1.80 29.15
CA VAL A 342 -12.48 -1.06 29.78
C VAL A 342 -11.80 -1.97 30.76
N PHE A 343 -10.48 -2.12 30.64
CA PHE A 343 -9.70 -2.96 31.56
C PHE A 343 -8.66 -2.10 32.28
N LEU A 344 -8.61 -2.20 33.61
CA LEU A 344 -7.63 -1.57 34.46
C LEU A 344 -6.59 -2.63 34.88
N GLY A 345 -5.32 -2.33 34.65
CA GLY A 345 -4.22 -3.25 34.98
C GLY A 345 -3.08 -3.23 33.99
N SER A 346 -1.97 -3.85 34.33
CA SER A 346 -0.81 -3.99 33.49
C SER A 346 -1.10 -4.87 32.26
N LYS A 347 -0.22 -4.81 31.27
CA LYS A 347 -0.30 -5.69 30.09
C LYS A 347 -0.24 -7.17 30.47
N GLU A 348 0.60 -7.49 31.43
CA GLU A 348 0.83 -8.84 31.95
C GLU A 348 -0.42 -9.35 32.68
N GLN A 349 -1.06 -8.51 33.48
CA GLN A 349 -2.32 -8.83 34.14
C GLN A 349 -3.46 -9.06 33.17
N LEU A 350 -3.58 -8.18 32.13
CA LEU A 350 -4.59 -8.35 31.06
C LEU A 350 -4.41 -9.70 30.36
N LYS A 351 -3.18 -10.06 29.99
CA LYS A 351 -2.89 -11.37 29.37
C LYS A 351 -3.22 -12.53 30.30
N ALA A 352 -2.77 -12.48 31.55
CA ALA A 352 -3.03 -13.54 32.53
C ALA A 352 -4.53 -13.76 32.77
N ALA A 353 -5.32 -12.68 32.87
CA ALA A 353 -6.77 -12.78 33.05
C ALA A 353 -7.45 -13.50 31.87
N PHE A 354 -7.07 -13.17 30.63
CA PHE A 354 -7.62 -13.81 29.42
C PHE A 354 -7.15 -15.26 29.28
N GLU A 355 -5.88 -15.56 29.53
CA GLU A 355 -5.34 -16.93 29.55
C GLU A 355 -6.03 -17.84 30.56
N GLN A 356 -6.25 -17.35 31.79
CA GLN A 356 -6.98 -18.09 32.84
C GLN A 356 -8.43 -18.40 32.43
N ALA A 357 -9.04 -17.52 31.63
CA ALA A 357 -10.39 -17.73 31.06
C ALA A 357 -10.41 -18.57 29.78
N ASN A 358 -9.29 -19.20 29.40
CA ASN A 358 -9.10 -20.00 28.19
C ASN A 358 -9.28 -19.18 26.90
N TRP A 359 -8.92 -17.89 26.92
CA TRP A 359 -8.76 -17.07 25.74
C TRP A 359 -7.30 -17.11 25.27
N LEU A 360 -7.08 -17.14 23.97
CA LEU A 360 -5.75 -17.22 23.37
C LEU A 360 -5.35 -15.86 22.80
N GLU A 361 -4.12 -15.41 23.11
CA GLU A 361 -3.58 -14.23 22.44
C GLU A 361 -3.41 -14.53 20.95
N CYS A 362 -3.88 -13.63 20.08
CA CYS A 362 -3.68 -13.73 18.63
C CYS A 362 -2.20 -13.56 18.28
N ASP A 363 -1.73 -14.36 17.33
CA ASP A 363 -0.39 -14.21 16.78
C ASP A 363 -0.22 -12.83 16.14
N ARG A 364 0.97 -12.25 16.27
CA ARG A 364 1.29 -11.02 15.54
C ARG A 364 1.31 -11.29 14.04
N ILE A 365 0.92 -10.28 13.27
CA ILE A 365 1.01 -10.36 11.81
C ILE A 365 2.49 -10.33 11.42
N LYS A 366 2.98 -11.48 10.96
CA LYS A 366 4.35 -11.71 10.46
C LYS A 366 4.29 -12.53 9.17
N THR A 367 5.39 -12.55 8.44
CA THR A 367 5.48 -13.38 7.23
C THR A 367 5.18 -14.85 7.52
N SER A 368 5.63 -15.36 8.65
CA SER A 368 5.36 -16.74 9.10
C SER A 368 3.89 -16.99 9.43
N SER A 369 3.24 -16.09 10.16
CA SER A 369 1.81 -16.22 10.53
C SER A 369 0.90 -16.06 9.32
N LEU A 370 1.22 -15.14 8.39
CA LEU A 370 0.48 -15.01 7.12
C LEU A 370 0.58 -16.28 6.26
N ARG A 371 1.78 -16.87 6.18
CA ARG A 371 1.95 -18.15 5.47
C ARG A 371 1.12 -19.25 6.13
N ARG A 372 1.16 -19.38 7.46
CA ARG A 372 0.36 -20.37 8.21
C ARG A 372 -1.14 -20.13 8.05
N MET A 373 -1.59 -18.86 8.02
CA MET A 373 -2.97 -18.51 7.75
C MET A 373 -3.40 -18.94 6.34
N ALA A 374 -2.56 -18.70 5.33
CA ALA A 374 -2.83 -19.12 3.95
C ALA A 374 -2.94 -20.65 3.84
N THR A 375 -2.05 -21.42 4.51
CA THR A 375 -2.14 -22.89 4.53
C THR A 375 -3.38 -23.37 5.28
N SER A 376 -3.72 -22.76 6.42
CA SER A 376 -4.93 -23.07 7.20
C SER A 376 -6.20 -22.84 6.37
N LEU A 377 -6.29 -21.74 5.63
CA LEU A 377 -7.42 -21.47 4.74
C LEU A 377 -7.51 -22.47 3.59
N MET A 378 -6.38 -22.85 3.00
CA MET A 378 -6.31 -23.72 1.82
C MET A 378 -6.59 -25.19 2.20
N PHE A 379 -6.04 -25.67 3.30
CA PHE A 379 -6.09 -27.07 3.72
C PHE A 379 -7.07 -27.31 4.89
N LYS A 380 -7.79 -26.29 5.36
CA LYS A 380 -8.71 -26.34 6.52
C LYS A 380 -8.02 -26.83 7.82
N GLU A 381 -6.75 -26.50 8.00
CA GLU A 381 -6.01 -26.84 9.19
C GLU A 381 -6.39 -25.91 10.36
N PRO A 382 -6.51 -26.42 11.60
CA PRO A 382 -6.76 -25.59 12.77
C PRO A 382 -5.65 -24.56 13.01
N TYR A 383 -6.04 -23.31 13.25
CA TYR A 383 -5.10 -22.25 13.64
C TYR A 383 -5.74 -21.36 14.73
N PRO A 384 -5.83 -21.86 15.96
CA PRO A 384 -6.59 -21.21 17.04
C PRO A 384 -6.00 -19.87 17.49
N THR A 385 -4.73 -19.55 17.17
CA THR A 385 -4.10 -18.25 17.42
C THR A 385 -3.94 -17.40 16.17
N ALA A 386 -4.71 -17.69 15.10
CA ALA A 386 -4.58 -16.97 13.84
C ALA A 386 -4.71 -15.45 14.03
N PRO A 387 -3.84 -14.64 13.40
CA PRO A 387 -3.94 -13.19 13.53
C PRO A 387 -5.28 -12.68 12.98
N GLY A 388 -5.91 -11.75 13.71
CA GLY A 388 -7.05 -10.99 13.24
C GLY A 388 -6.63 -9.85 12.33
N ILE A 389 -7.59 -9.31 11.57
CA ILE A 389 -7.40 -8.03 10.87
C ILE A 389 -7.26 -6.94 11.95
N PRO A 390 -6.24 -6.06 11.88
CA PRO A 390 -6.09 -5.00 12.86
C PRO A 390 -7.33 -4.09 12.90
N SER A 391 -7.91 -3.95 14.07
CA SER A 391 -8.93 -2.94 14.33
C SER A 391 -8.26 -1.61 14.65
N LEU A 392 -8.87 -0.50 14.25
CA LEU A 392 -8.32 0.84 14.43
C LEU A 392 -9.11 1.60 15.47
N TRP A 393 -8.40 2.28 16.35
CA TRP A 393 -8.93 3.25 17.27
C TRP A 393 -7.98 4.45 17.37
N ASN A 394 -8.49 5.65 17.27
CA ASN A 394 -7.69 6.88 17.27
C ASN A 394 -6.53 6.84 16.27
N SER A 395 -6.79 6.32 15.07
CA SER A 395 -5.84 6.11 13.96
C SER A 395 -4.73 5.07 14.21
N VAL A 396 -4.78 4.31 15.31
CA VAL A 396 -3.76 3.32 15.69
C VAL A 396 -4.38 1.92 15.68
N PRO A 397 -3.68 0.89 15.17
CA PRO A 397 -4.12 -0.49 15.28
C PRO A 397 -4.03 -0.98 16.73
N ASN A 398 -4.82 -1.99 17.05
CA ASN A 398 -4.83 -2.59 18.37
C ASN A 398 -3.44 -3.13 18.81
N ASP A 399 -3.14 -2.99 20.11
CA ASP A 399 -1.90 -3.48 20.72
C ASP A 399 -1.95 -4.98 21.03
N LEU A 400 -3.13 -5.47 21.44
CA LEU A 400 -3.41 -6.86 21.76
C LEU A 400 -4.73 -7.28 21.11
N ALA A 401 -4.86 -8.55 20.82
CA ALA A 401 -6.11 -9.20 20.50
C ALA A 401 -6.16 -10.58 21.13
N PHE A 402 -7.34 -10.98 21.59
CA PHE A 402 -7.58 -12.31 22.11
C PHE A 402 -8.75 -12.94 21.36
N GLN A 403 -8.71 -14.26 21.28
CA GLN A 403 -9.77 -15.04 20.69
C GLN A 403 -10.02 -16.32 21.48
N LYS A 404 -11.27 -16.75 21.50
CA LYS A 404 -11.65 -18.04 22.06
C LYS A 404 -12.30 -18.87 20.96
N PRO A 405 -11.63 -19.94 20.50
CA PRO A 405 -12.18 -20.81 19.47
C PRO A 405 -13.52 -21.39 19.88
N THR A 406 -14.39 -21.61 18.92
CA THR A 406 -15.61 -22.43 19.12
C THR A 406 -15.26 -23.92 19.11
N ALA A 407 -16.23 -24.78 19.37
CA ALA A 407 -16.05 -26.24 19.32
C ALA A 407 -15.51 -26.74 17.96
N SER A 408 -15.71 -25.98 16.89
CA SER A 408 -15.19 -26.31 15.55
C SER A 408 -13.68 -26.08 15.39
N ASN A 409 -13.02 -25.34 16.31
CA ASN A 409 -11.63 -24.87 16.18
C ASN A 409 -11.31 -24.21 14.83
N SER A 410 -12.34 -23.71 14.16
CA SER A 410 -12.23 -23.09 12.86
C SER A 410 -11.80 -21.62 12.98
N ILE A 411 -10.96 -21.15 12.07
CA ILE A 411 -10.64 -19.72 11.95
C ILE A 411 -11.83 -18.89 11.46
N ARG A 412 -12.96 -19.53 11.10
CA ARG A 412 -14.15 -18.90 10.56
C ARG A 412 -15.09 -18.37 11.63
N GLU A 413 -15.19 -19.10 12.74
CA GLU A 413 -16.08 -18.80 13.86
C GLU A 413 -15.28 -18.68 15.13
N ARG A 414 -15.30 -17.52 15.77
CA ARG A 414 -14.55 -17.29 17.01
C ARG A 414 -15.08 -16.10 17.78
N ASN A 415 -14.96 -16.17 19.09
CA ASN A 415 -15.10 -15.03 19.97
C ASN A 415 -13.83 -14.19 19.83
N HIS A 416 -13.95 -12.86 19.70
CA HIS A 416 -12.84 -12.00 19.39
C HIS A 416 -12.91 -10.67 20.14
N VAL A 417 -11.76 -10.17 20.59
CA VAL A 417 -11.62 -8.85 21.23
C VAL A 417 -10.31 -8.19 20.86
N HIS A 418 -10.37 -6.90 20.61
CA HIS A 418 -9.21 -6.05 20.35
C HIS A 418 -9.01 -5.08 21.50
N PHE A 419 -7.75 -4.86 21.93
CA PHE A 419 -7.40 -3.92 22.96
C PHE A 419 -6.38 -2.89 22.51
N TRP A 420 -6.59 -1.64 22.95
CA TRP A 420 -5.68 -0.51 22.76
C TRP A 420 -5.25 0.01 24.11
N LYS A 421 -3.94 0.24 24.29
CA LYS A 421 -3.41 0.93 25.45
C LYS A 421 -3.76 2.41 25.35
N THR A 422 -4.45 2.94 26.35
CA THR A 422 -4.77 4.37 26.42
C THR A 422 -3.62 5.16 27.05
N PRO A 423 -3.63 6.52 26.95
CA PRO A 423 -2.67 7.35 27.68
C PRO A 423 -2.97 7.48 29.18
N PHE A 424 -4.03 6.85 29.70
CA PHE A 424 -4.46 7.01 31.07
C PHE A 424 -3.72 6.07 32.05
N LEU A 425 -3.41 6.63 33.24
CA LEU A 425 -3.00 5.88 34.40
C LEU A 425 -3.90 6.23 35.58
N ILE A 426 -4.50 5.23 36.22
CA ILE A 426 -5.25 5.40 37.45
C ILE A 426 -4.27 5.45 38.63
N ASP A 427 -4.44 6.43 39.50
CA ASP A 427 -3.58 6.68 40.66
C ASP A 427 -2.09 6.69 40.35
N GLY A 428 -1.77 7.04 39.10
CA GLY A 428 -0.40 7.20 38.59
C GLY A 428 0.33 5.92 38.16
N ASN A 429 -0.22 4.73 38.41
CA ASN A 429 0.48 3.46 38.18
C ASN A 429 -0.30 2.43 37.38
N GLU A 430 -1.62 2.47 37.37
CA GLU A 430 -2.45 1.44 36.76
C GLU A 430 -2.88 1.84 35.33
N PRO A 431 -2.39 1.15 34.30
CA PRO A 431 -2.76 1.45 32.90
C PRO A 431 -4.21 1.10 32.62
N VAL A 432 -4.82 1.91 31.72
CA VAL A 432 -6.16 1.68 31.22
C VAL A 432 -6.11 1.19 29.78
N TRP A 433 -6.90 0.15 29.48
CA TRP A 433 -7.06 -0.44 28.17
C TRP A 433 -8.50 -0.28 27.71
N PHE A 434 -8.68 0.12 26.45
CA PHE A 434 -9.98 0.11 25.80
C PHE A 434 -10.10 -1.12 24.92
N GLY A 435 -11.26 -1.76 24.94
CA GLY A 435 -11.53 -2.96 24.17
C GLY A 435 -12.81 -2.87 23.36
N THR A 436 -12.80 -3.54 22.21
CA THR A 436 -13.98 -3.79 21.39
C THR A 436 -14.09 -5.28 21.13
N ALA A 437 -15.21 -5.87 21.53
CA ALA A 437 -15.49 -7.30 21.42
C ALA A 437 -16.65 -7.56 20.46
N HIS A 438 -16.52 -8.61 19.66
CA HIS A 438 -17.56 -9.13 18.77
C HIS A 438 -17.35 -10.63 18.49
N PHE A 439 -18.38 -11.29 18.00
CA PHE A 439 -18.30 -12.68 17.55
C PHE A 439 -18.17 -12.72 16.02
N ASP A 440 -17.12 -13.37 15.53
CA ASP A 440 -16.90 -13.65 14.11
C ASP A 440 -17.74 -14.88 13.71
N GLN A 441 -18.69 -14.74 12.75
CA GLN A 441 -19.59 -15.81 12.35
C GLN A 441 -19.08 -16.59 11.14
N THR A 442 -18.53 -15.91 10.13
CA THR A 442 -18.07 -16.54 8.89
C THR A 442 -17.08 -15.66 8.16
N ILE A 443 -16.38 -16.23 7.17
CA ILE A 443 -15.45 -15.51 6.31
C ILE A 443 -16.16 -15.12 5.01
N LYS A 444 -16.02 -13.84 4.62
CA LYS A 444 -16.40 -13.31 3.32
C LYS A 444 -15.27 -12.55 2.65
N GLU A 445 -15.36 -12.26 1.37
CA GLU A 445 -14.42 -11.41 0.67
C GLU A 445 -14.69 -9.94 1.02
N SER A 446 -13.63 -9.21 1.41
CA SER A 446 -13.73 -7.77 1.61
C SER A 446 -13.90 -7.07 0.26
N PRO A 447 -14.92 -6.21 0.10
CA PRO A 447 -15.09 -5.44 -1.14
C PRO A 447 -13.98 -4.43 -1.39
N ILE A 448 -13.17 -4.09 -0.37
CA ILE A 448 -12.16 -3.04 -0.43
C ILE A 448 -10.78 -3.59 -0.82
N PHE A 449 -10.42 -4.77 -0.30
CA PHE A 449 -9.04 -5.30 -0.45
C PHE A 449 -8.98 -6.66 -1.13
N PHE A 450 -10.08 -7.26 -1.52
CA PHE A 450 -10.15 -8.67 -1.99
C PHE A 450 -9.50 -9.67 -1.01
N LEU A 451 -9.39 -9.28 0.26
CA LEU A 451 -8.87 -10.10 1.34
C LEU A 451 -10.02 -10.75 2.12
N PRO A 452 -9.84 -11.98 2.59
CA PRO A 452 -10.85 -12.60 3.45
C PRO A 452 -11.05 -11.77 4.72
N THR A 453 -12.29 -11.50 5.05
CA THR A 453 -12.72 -10.79 6.27
C THR A 453 -13.85 -11.58 6.94
N HIS A 454 -14.15 -11.25 8.19
CA HIS A 454 -15.22 -11.91 8.94
C HIS A 454 -16.52 -11.10 8.86
N THR A 455 -17.66 -11.80 8.87
CA THR A 455 -18.95 -11.23 9.25
C THR A 455 -19.10 -11.34 10.75
N ILE A 456 -19.66 -10.31 11.38
CA ILE A 456 -19.87 -10.29 12.83
C ILE A 456 -21.31 -10.63 13.21
N ASP A 457 -21.51 -11.16 14.43
CA ASP A 457 -22.83 -11.23 15.03
C ASP A 457 -23.36 -9.82 15.27
N PRO A 458 -24.57 -9.48 14.82
CA PRO A 458 -25.16 -8.16 15.06
C PRO A 458 -25.28 -7.76 16.53
N ALA A 459 -25.43 -8.71 17.45
CA ALA A 459 -25.57 -8.45 18.89
C ALA A 459 -24.22 -8.39 19.59
N VAL A 460 -23.44 -7.31 19.35
CA VAL A 460 -22.07 -7.17 19.89
C VAL A 460 -22.01 -7.17 21.41
N ASP A 461 -23.08 -6.78 22.09
CA ASP A 461 -23.15 -6.78 23.56
C ASP A 461 -23.09 -8.19 24.17
N ARG A 462 -23.57 -9.20 23.45
CA ARG A 462 -23.45 -10.60 23.90
C ARG A 462 -22.00 -11.03 24.09
N GLU A 463 -21.11 -10.58 23.22
CA GLU A 463 -19.70 -10.92 23.33
C GLU A 463 -19.03 -10.16 24.48
N ARG A 464 -19.40 -8.89 24.71
CA ARG A 464 -19.01 -8.12 25.90
C ARG A 464 -19.39 -8.86 27.19
N ASP A 465 -20.66 -9.25 27.28
CA ASP A 465 -21.19 -9.92 28.49
C ASP A 465 -20.57 -11.29 28.71
N LYS A 466 -20.35 -12.05 27.62
CA LYS A 466 -19.61 -13.31 27.68
C LYS A 466 -18.19 -13.14 28.21
N ILE A 467 -17.44 -12.13 27.74
CA ILE A 467 -16.08 -11.86 28.24
C ILE A 467 -16.12 -11.49 29.71
N LYS A 468 -17.08 -10.63 30.12
CA LYS A 468 -17.28 -10.30 31.55
C LYS A 468 -17.48 -11.57 32.40
N GLU A 469 -18.38 -12.45 31.99
CA GLU A 469 -18.66 -13.71 32.69
C GLU A 469 -17.45 -14.65 32.72
N ASP A 470 -16.79 -14.84 31.57
CA ASP A 470 -15.60 -15.69 31.45
C ASP A 470 -14.49 -15.23 32.42
N LEU A 471 -14.18 -13.92 32.43
CA LEU A 471 -13.12 -13.37 33.27
C LEU A 471 -13.47 -13.37 34.76
N LEU A 472 -14.72 -13.07 35.14
CA LEU A 472 -15.17 -13.11 36.52
C LEU A 472 -15.16 -14.54 37.08
N SER A 473 -15.47 -15.54 36.28
CA SER A 473 -15.49 -16.95 36.71
C SER A 473 -14.12 -17.45 37.14
N THR A 474 -13.01 -16.86 36.68
CA THR A 474 -11.65 -17.21 37.06
C THR A 474 -11.23 -16.63 38.41
N GLY A 475 -11.92 -15.61 38.91
CA GLY A 475 -11.56 -14.86 40.10
C GLY A 475 -10.37 -13.93 39.95
N GLY A 476 -9.79 -13.81 38.72
CA GLY A 476 -8.62 -12.97 38.43
C GLY A 476 -8.94 -11.49 38.19
N VAL A 477 -10.23 -11.13 38.09
CA VAL A 477 -10.67 -9.75 37.90
C VAL A 477 -11.83 -9.41 38.82
N ASN A 478 -12.00 -8.11 39.05
CA ASN A 478 -13.18 -7.52 39.70
C ASN A 478 -14.02 -6.78 38.65
N PHE A 479 -15.32 -6.87 38.72
CA PHE A 479 -16.25 -6.00 38.04
C PHE A 479 -16.44 -4.73 38.87
N LEU A 480 -16.25 -3.56 38.24
CA LEU A 480 -16.45 -2.27 38.92
C LEU A 480 -17.83 -1.71 38.61
N GLU A 481 -18.10 -1.42 37.35
CA GLU A 481 -19.36 -0.79 36.90
C GLU A 481 -19.62 -1.00 35.41
N GLU A 482 -20.82 -0.63 34.95
CA GLU A 482 -21.14 -0.42 33.53
C GLU A 482 -21.19 1.06 33.26
N LEU A 483 -20.49 1.52 32.22
CA LEU A 483 -20.42 2.91 31.81
C LEU A 483 -21.11 3.11 30.47
N GLN A 484 -22.04 4.09 30.38
CA GLN A 484 -22.63 4.48 29.10
C GLN A 484 -21.60 5.23 28.25
N VAL A 485 -21.14 4.62 27.16
CA VAL A 485 -20.11 5.16 26.26
C VAL A 485 -20.75 5.92 25.10
N VAL A 486 -21.74 5.33 24.45
CA VAL A 486 -22.53 5.90 23.36
C VAL A 486 -24.02 5.65 23.62
N GLU A 487 -24.90 6.41 22.98
CA GLU A 487 -26.33 6.09 22.98
C GLU A 487 -26.59 4.74 22.30
N PRO A 488 -27.64 4.00 22.68
CA PRO A 488 -28.03 2.78 21.99
C PRO A 488 -28.10 3.00 20.49
N THR A 489 -27.38 2.17 19.73
CA THR A 489 -27.11 2.45 18.31
C THR A 489 -27.27 1.23 17.43
N LEU A 490 -27.84 1.45 16.25
CA LEU A 490 -27.75 0.57 15.08
C LEU A 490 -26.65 1.09 14.15
N GLY A 491 -25.61 0.32 13.94
CA GLY A 491 -24.46 0.72 13.13
C GLY A 491 -24.13 -0.28 12.02
N LYS A 492 -23.05 0.00 11.29
CA LYS A 492 -22.46 -0.91 10.32
C LYS A 492 -20.94 -0.89 10.46
N ASN A 493 -20.33 -2.08 10.44
CA ASN A 493 -18.87 -2.19 10.44
C ASN A 493 -18.25 -1.83 9.08
N GLN A 494 -16.91 -1.94 8.96
CA GLN A 494 -16.15 -1.59 7.75
C GLN A 494 -16.62 -2.34 6.49
N VAL A 495 -17.11 -3.54 6.63
CA VAL A 495 -17.54 -4.41 5.52
C VAL A 495 -19.05 -4.39 5.30
N GLY A 496 -19.74 -3.51 6.02
CA GLY A 496 -21.18 -3.24 5.86
C GLY A 496 -22.09 -4.16 6.69
N ASP A 497 -21.54 -5.00 7.59
CA ASP A 497 -22.37 -5.82 8.47
C ASP A 497 -23.07 -4.94 9.51
N PRO A 498 -24.37 -5.12 9.72
CA PRO A 498 -25.09 -4.39 10.74
C PRO A 498 -24.69 -4.87 12.13
N PHE A 499 -24.69 -3.97 13.11
CA PHE A 499 -24.64 -4.30 14.53
C PHE A 499 -25.61 -3.42 15.32
N PHE A 500 -26.01 -3.89 16.47
CA PHE A 500 -26.75 -3.11 17.47
C PHE A 500 -26.08 -3.25 18.83
N THR A 501 -26.18 -2.21 19.63
CA THR A 501 -25.58 -2.12 20.96
C THR A 501 -26.43 -1.25 21.86
N ASP A 502 -26.42 -1.58 23.15
CA ASP A 502 -26.97 -0.72 24.25
C ASP A 502 -26.03 0.46 24.55
N GLY A 503 -24.85 0.47 23.94
CA GLY A 503 -23.85 1.53 24.04
C GLY A 503 -23.06 1.53 25.35
N LYS A 504 -23.11 0.46 26.15
CA LYS A 504 -22.40 0.35 27.43
C LYS A 504 -21.06 -0.36 27.27
N ALA A 505 -20.10 0.05 28.10
CA ALA A 505 -18.87 -0.70 28.35
C ALA A 505 -18.85 -1.26 29.78
N VAL A 506 -18.30 -2.46 29.93
CA VAL A 506 -18.01 -3.03 31.26
C VAL A 506 -16.61 -2.61 31.68
N ILE A 507 -16.46 -2.18 32.95
CA ILE A 507 -15.19 -1.80 33.55
C ILE A 507 -14.74 -2.95 34.45
N LEU A 508 -13.57 -3.55 34.09
CA LEU A 508 -12.95 -4.67 34.78
C LEU A 508 -11.58 -4.27 35.31
N GLU A 509 -11.24 -4.70 36.47
CA GLU A 509 -9.96 -4.42 37.14
C GLU A 509 -9.25 -5.73 37.47
N ALA A 510 -7.96 -5.80 37.17
CA ALA A 510 -7.11 -6.93 37.58
C ALA A 510 -6.98 -7.01 39.11
N ARG A 511 -7.01 -8.20 39.66
CA ARG A 511 -6.72 -8.44 41.07
C ARG A 511 -5.24 -8.52 41.37
#